data_daf42883224e45d9edef34517e537ac7
#
_entry.id   daf42883224e45d9edef34517e537ac7
#
_cell.length_a   1.000
_cell.length_b   1.000
_cell.length_c   1.000
_cell.angle_alpha   90.00
_cell.angle_beta   90.00
_cell.angle_gamma   90.00
#
_symmetry.space_group_name_H-M   'P 1'
#
loop_
_entity.id
_entity.type
_entity.pdbx_description
1 polymer ?
#
loop_
_entity_poly.entity_id
_entity_poly.type
_entity_poly.pdbx_seq_one_letter_code
_entity_poly.pdbx_strand_id
1 'polypeptide(L)'
;FGFILSVLITNQIKKPIDRLVRHIGDVAAGDFTRDPDIEGEDEIGTVGKVVNDMSQQIDGLMAERLENEREKGVLELKMLQAQINPHFLYNTLDSIRWIAVIQKNSGIVKMVTALSGLLKNMAKGFDEKVTLQRELDFLNDYVTIEKVKYVELFDLEVKVDDPKLLNAMVIKLTLQPLVENAIFNGIEPNGKHGTI
;
A
#
# COMPACT_ATOMS: atom_id res chain seq x y z
N PHE A 1 69.50 -1.79 1.62
CA PHE A 1 68.74 -2.93 2.16
C PHE A 1 67.48 -2.45 2.90
N GLY A 2 67.58 -1.45 3.83
CA GLY A 2 66.40 -0.97 4.61
C GLY A 2 65.27 -0.35 3.76
N PHE A 3 65.60 0.36 2.67
CA PHE A 3 64.62 0.96 1.79
C PHE A 3 63.76 -0.10 1.03
N ILE A 4 64.42 -1.17 0.52
CA ILE A 4 63.71 -2.25 -0.16
C ILE A 4 62.80 -3.00 0.83
N LEU A 5 63.29 -3.28 2.03
CA LEU A 5 62.48 -3.93 3.07
C LEU A 5 61.27 -3.08 3.48
N SER A 6 61.45 -1.75 3.65
CA SER A 6 60.37 -0.82 3.94
C SER A 6 59.28 -0.80 2.86
N VAL A 7 59.70 -0.82 1.57
CA VAL A 7 58.74 -0.87 0.43
C VAL A 7 57.97 -2.20 0.39
N LEU A 8 58.65 -3.31 0.67
CA LEU A 8 58.01 -4.63 0.72
C LEU A 8 56.97 -4.71 1.84
N ILE A 9 57.33 -4.29 3.06
CA ILE A 9 56.38 -4.28 4.17
C ILE A 9 55.19 -3.38 3.87
N THR A 10 55.42 -2.20 3.29
CA THR A 10 54.35 -1.27 2.96
C THR A 10 53.41 -1.87 1.93
N ASN A 11 53.88 -2.54 0.90
CA ASN A 11 53.07 -3.08 -0.18
C ASN A 11 52.36 -4.37 0.22
N GLN A 12 53.02 -5.27 0.95
CA GLN A 12 52.49 -6.57 1.31
C GLN A 12 51.68 -6.65 2.57
N ILE A 13 51.88 -5.69 3.49
CA ILE A 13 51.21 -5.71 4.78
C ILE A 13 50.34 -4.46 4.99
N LYS A 14 50.95 -3.28 4.91
CA LYS A 14 50.24 -2.05 5.27
C LYS A 14 49.06 -1.73 4.35
N LYS A 15 49.29 -1.76 3.03
CA LYS A 15 48.25 -1.42 2.07
C LYS A 15 47.04 -2.38 2.12
N PRO A 16 47.20 -3.72 2.17
CA PRO A 16 46.09 -4.64 2.35
C PRO A 16 45.31 -4.40 3.64
N ILE A 17 46.01 -4.17 4.76
CA ILE A 17 45.36 -3.85 6.04
C ILE A 17 44.55 -2.54 5.97
N ASP A 18 45.14 -1.48 5.38
CA ASP A 18 44.45 -0.19 5.23
C ASP A 18 43.19 -0.31 4.37
N ARG A 19 43.20 -1.16 3.35
CA ARG A 19 42.02 -1.48 2.52
C ARG A 19 40.95 -2.23 3.34
N LEU A 20 41.36 -3.27 4.05
CA LEU A 20 40.47 -4.06 4.88
C LEU A 20 39.78 -3.19 5.94
N VAL A 21 40.52 -2.33 6.63
CA VAL A 21 40.00 -1.39 7.64
C VAL A 21 38.99 -0.43 6.99
N ARG A 22 39.27 0.07 5.78
CA ARG A 22 38.35 0.94 5.05
C ARG A 22 37.06 0.22 4.73
N HIS A 23 37.16 -0.98 4.13
CA HIS A 23 35.99 -1.78 3.79
C HIS A 23 35.14 -2.13 5.02
N ILE A 24 35.74 -2.45 6.16
CA ILE A 24 35.01 -2.63 7.42
C ILE A 24 34.27 -1.35 7.82
N GLY A 25 34.90 -0.18 7.59
CA GLY A 25 34.24 1.11 7.79
C GLY A 25 33.04 1.33 6.86
N ASP A 26 33.15 0.95 5.61
CA ASP A 26 32.06 1.03 4.62
C ASP A 26 30.91 0.09 5.00
N VAL A 27 31.21 -1.13 5.42
CA VAL A 27 30.22 -2.09 5.95
C VAL A 27 29.53 -1.53 7.19
N ALA A 28 30.28 -0.91 8.11
CA ALA A 28 29.70 -0.26 9.30
C ALA A 28 28.81 0.95 8.95
N ALA A 29 29.05 1.60 7.81
CA ALA A 29 28.22 2.67 7.27
C ALA A 29 26.99 2.18 6.47
N GLY A 30 26.86 0.85 6.28
CA GLY A 30 25.72 0.24 5.59
C GLY A 30 25.98 -0.12 4.14
N ASP A 31 27.23 -0.02 3.65
CA ASP A 31 27.61 -0.51 2.34
C ASP A 31 28.11 -1.96 2.45
N PHE A 32 27.26 -2.90 2.08
CA PHE A 32 27.54 -4.34 2.14
C PHE A 32 28.10 -4.89 0.81
N THR A 33 28.51 -4.03 -0.12
CA THR A 33 29.04 -4.44 -1.41
C THR A 33 30.34 -5.24 -1.21
N ARG A 34 30.45 -6.42 -1.85
CA ARG A 34 31.66 -7.23 -1.78
C ARG A 34 32.82 -6.51 -2.44
N ASP A 35 33.98 -6.41 -1.74
CA ASP A 35 35.23 -5.89 -2.26
C ASP A 35 36.20 -7.04 -2.57
N PRO A 36 36.36 -7.44 -3.83
CA PRO A 36 37.29 -8.51 -4.21
C PRO A 36 38.78 -8.17 -3.95
N ASP A 37 39.11 -6.88 -3.88
CA ASP A 37 40.50 -6.41 -3.72
C ASP A 37 41.08 -6.67 -2.32
N ILE A 38 40.23 -7.01 -1.34
CA ILE A 38 40.65 -7.40 0.01
C ILE A 38 40.84 -8.92 0.14
N GLU A 39 40.45 -9.71 -0.86
CA GLU A 39 40.59 -11.17 -0.88
C GLU A 39 41.94 -11.57 -1.42
N GLY A 40 42.58 -12.56 -0.81
CA GLY A 40 43.86 -13.12 -1.22
C GLY A 40 44.10 -14.53 -0.69
N GLU A 41 45.25 -15.11 -1.08
CA GLU A 41 45.64 -16.45 -0.62
C GLU A 41 46.43 -16.46 0.68
N ASP A 42 46.81 -15.26 1.17
CA ASP A 42 47.48 -15.07 2.48
C ASP A 42 46.51 -14.93 3.64
N GLU A 43 47.02 -14.78 4.85
CA GLU A 43 46.25 -14.65 6.07
C GLU A 43 45.37 -13.39 6.06
N ILE A 44 45.86 -12.28 5.46
CA ILE A 44 45.12 -11.02 5.37
C ILE A 44 43.97 -11.17 4.36
N GLY A 45 44.24 -11.77 3.21
CA GLY A 45 43.21 -12.06 2.20
C GLY A 45 42.14 -13.04 2.70
N THR A 46 42.52 -14.00 3.54
CA THR A 46 41.58 -14.91 4.21
C THR A 46 40.63 -14.13 5.14
N VAL A 47 41.15 -13.18 5.93
CA VAL A 47 40.33 -12.29 6.75
C VAL A 47 39.41 -11.43 5.88
N GLY A 48 39.92 -10.89 4.76
CA GLY A 48 39.13 -10.12 3.79
C GLY A 48 37.94 -10.91 3.24
N LYS A 49 38.16 -12.18 2.89
CA LYS A 49 37.09 -13.08 2.45
C LYS A 49 36.02 -13.28 3.52
N VAL A 50 36.44 -13.52 4.77
CA VAL A 50 35.50 -13.66 5.89
C VAL A 50 34.68 -12.38 6.12
N VAL A 51 35.30 -11.19 6.00
CA VAL A 51 34.62 -9.91 6.10
C VAL A 51 33.57 -9.75 4.99
N ASN A 52 33.93 -10.08 3.76
CA ASN A 52 33.02 -10.07 2.62
C ASN A 52 31.84 -11.03 2.82
N ASP A 53 32.10 -12.25 3.27
CA ASP A 53 31.05 -13.25 3.52
C ASP A 53 30.10 -12.79 4.65
N MET A 54 30.63 -12.19 5.73
CA MET A 54 29.85 -11.58 6.79
C MET A 54 29.00 -10.40 6.28
N SER A 55 29.57 -9.54 5.43
CA SER A 55 28.87 -8.41 4.82
C SER A 55 27.66 -8.88 4.01
N GLN A 56 27.84 -9.89 3.15
CA GLN A 56 26.75 -10.46 2.39
C GLN A 56 25.68 -11.13 3.26
N GLN A 57 26.10 -11.77 4.35
CA GLN A 57 25.16 -12.37 5.30
C GLN A 57 24.31 -11.31 6.02
N ILE A 58 24.91 -10.18 6.39
CA ILE A 58 24.21 -9.06 6.99
C ILE A 58 23.20 -8.46 6.01
N ASP A 59 23.61 -8.24 4.76
CA ASP A 59 22.72 -7.74 3.70
C ASP A 59 21.50 -8.65 3.49
N GLY A 60 21.73 -9.96 3.39
CA GLY A 60 20.65 -10.96 3.30
C GLY A 60 19.70 -10.93 4.48
N LEU A 61 20.23 -10.86 5.71
CA LEU A 61 19.41 -10.76 6.92
C LEU A 61 18.62 -9.46 7.01
N MET A 62 19.19 -8.35 6.54
CA MET A 62 18.48 -7.06 6.46
C MET A 62 17.34 -7.09 5.45
N ALA A 63 17.56 -7.68 4.28
CA ALA A 63 16.53 -7.86 3.26
C ALA A 63 15.37 -8.74 3.78
N GLU A 64 15.70 -9.87 4.42
CA GLU A 64 14.72 -10.77 5.04
C GLU A 64 13.93 -10.06 6.15
N ARG A 65 14.61 -9.30 7.01
CA ARG A 65 13.95 -8.54 8.07
C ARG A 65 12.97 -7.50 7.52
N LEU A 66 13.36 -6.78 6.47
CA LEU A 66 12.50 -5.78 5.83
C LEU A 66 11.23 -6.43 5.25
N GLU A 67 11.36 -7.59 4.61
CA GLU A 67 10.21 -8.33 4.08
C GLU A 67 9.30 -8.85 5.20
N ASN A 68 9.87 -9.41 6.26
CA ASN A 68 9.11 -9.86 7.43
C ASN A 68 8.33 -8.70 8.11
N GLU A 69 8.94 -7.51 8.25
CA GLU A 69 8.25 -6.32 8.79
C GLU A 69 7.11 -5.88 7.86
N ARG A 70 7.31 -5.96 6.55
CA ARG A 70 6.28 -5.65 5.56
C ARG A 70 5.11 -6.63 5.63
N GLU A 71 5.39 -7.93 5.67
CA GLU A 71 4.37 -8.98 5.83
C GLU A 71 3.61 -8.82 7.14
N LYS A 72 4.31 -8.52 8.23
CA LYS A 72 3.71 -8.26 9.54
C LYS A 72 2.74 -7.08 9.47
N GLY A 73 3.13 -5.96 8.85
CA GLY A 73 2.25 -4.81 8.66
C GLY A 73 0.99 -5.16 7.88
N VAL A 74 1.11 -5.96 6.81
CA VAL A 74 -0.05 -6.44 6.03
C VAL A 74 -0.96 -7.34 6.87
N LEU A 75 -0.39 -8.23 7.68
CA LEU A 75 -1.16 -9.11 8.58
C LEU A 75 -1.88 -8.32 9.67
N GLU A 76 -1.23 -7.34 10.27
CA GLU A 76 -1.84 -6.47 11.28
C GLU A 76 -3.04 -5.70 10.70
N LEU A 77 -2.92 -5.14 9.49
CA LEU A 77 -4.03 -4.50 8.79
C LEU A 77 -5.19 -5.49 8.52
N LYS A 78 -4.89 -6.70 8.08
CA LYS A 78 -5.91 -7.76 7.88
C LYS A 78 -6.60 -8.15 9.19
N MET A 79 -5.85 -8.22 10.29
CA MET A 79 -6.42 -8.50 11.62
C MET A 79 -7.35 -7.39 12.09
N LEU A 80 -6.96 -6.12 11.91
CA LEU A 80 -7.81 -4.96 12.22
C LEU A 80 -9.09 -4.97 11.38
N GLN A 81 -9.00 -5.27 10.09
CA GLN A 81 -10.18 -5.41 9.22
C GLN A 81 -11.09 -6.57 9.64
N ALA A 82 -10.53 -7.68 10.12
CA ALA A 82 -11.29 -8.84 10.57
C ALA A 82 -12.01 -8.62 11.91
N GLN A 83 -11.61 -7.63 12.72
CA GLN A 83 -12.31 -7.27 13.97
C GLN A 83 -13.71 -6.71 13.72
N ILE A 84 -13.93 -6.11 12.55
CA ILE A 84 -15.28 -5.78 12.11
C ILE A 84 -15.87 -7.06 11.56
N ASN A 85 -16.82 -7.69 12.27
CA ASN A 85 -17.50 -8.88 11.77
C ASN A 85 -18.45 -8.50 10.59
N PRO A 86 -18.04 -8.70 9.31
CA PRO A 86 -18.83 -8.25 8.17
C PRO A 86 -20.18 -8.95 8.11
N HIS A 87 -20.22 -10.21 8.53
CA HIS A 87 -21.43 -11.00 8.53
C HIS A 87 -22.49 -10.48 9.50
N PHE A 88 -22.04 -10.04 10.70
CA PHE A 88 -22.96 -9.41 11.66
C PHE A 88 -23.54 -8.11 11.10
N LEU A 89 -22.70 -7.27 10.48
CA LEU A 89 -23.15 -6.03 9.86
C LEU A 89 -24.18 -6.29 8.75
N TYR A 90 -23.92 -7.25 7.86
CA TYR A 90 -24.85 -7.58 6.78
C TYR A 90 -26.20 -8.09 7.30
N ASN A 91 -26.19 -8.98 8.29
CA ASN A 91 -27.40 -9.51 8.90
C ASN A 91 -28.23 -8.41 9.58
N THR A 92 -27.53 -7.47 10.23
CA THR A 92 -28.20 -6.33 10.88
C THR A 92 -28.82 -5.40 9.84
N LEU A 93 -28.09 -5.07 8.78
CA LEU A 93 -28.62 -4.25 7.69
C LEU A 93 -29.75 -4.93 6.96
N ASP A 94 -29.68 -6.22 6.70
CA ASP A 94 -30.79 -6.98 6.12
C ASP A 94 -32.04 -6.95 6.99
N SER A 95 -31.89 -7.06 8.31
CA SER A 95 -33.01 -6.94 9.25
C SER A 95 -33.65 -5.55 9.17
N ILE A 96 -32.85 -4.49 9.14
CA ILE A 96 -33.35 -3.10 8.99
C ILE A 96 -34.07 -2.95 7.64
N ARG A 97 -33.49 -3.49 6.58
CA ARG A 97 -34.10 -3.47 5.23
C ARG A 97 -35.48 -4.16 5.22
N TRP A 98 -35.62 -5.32 5.85
CA TRP A 98 -36.88 -6.02 5.96
C TRP A 98 -37.95 -5.22 6.74
N ILE A 99 -37.56 -4.59 7.85
CA ILE A 99 -38.47 -3.72 8.60
C ILE A 99 -38.95 -2.56 7.71
N ALA A 100 -38.01 -1.92 6.98
CA ALA A 100 -38.34 -0.83 6.07
C ALA A 100 -39.27 -1.27 4.92
N VAL A 101 -39.11 -2.49 4.39
CA VAL A 101 -40.00 -3.08 3.38
C VAL A 101 -41.42 -3.25 3.94
N ILE A 102 -41.53 -3.80 5.16
CA ILE A 102 -42.84 -3.99 5.83
C ILE A 102 -43.52 -2.64 6.06
N GLN A 103 -42.76 -1.62 6.44
CA GLN A 103 -43.24 -0.25 6.66
C GLN A 103 -43.46 0.52 5.33
N LYS A 104 -43.19 -0.10 4.18
CA LYS A 104 -43.29 0.51 2.83
C LYS A 104 -42.44 1.79 2.71
N ASN A 105 -41.36 1.90 3.47
CA ASN A 105 -40.44 3.05 3.37
C ASN A 105 -39.36 2.79 2.32
N SER A 106 -39.64 3.18 1.06
CA SER A 106 -38.74 2.97 -0.06
C SER A 106 -37.39 3.71 0.07
N GLY A 107 -37.36 4.84 0.78
CA GLY A 107 -36.14 5.62 1.02
C GLY A 107 -35.15 4.85 1.90
N ILE A 108 -35.60 4.30 3.03
CA ILE A 108 -34.77 3.49 3.91
C ILE A 108 -34.32 2.21 3.20
N VAL A 109 -35.19 1.56 2.42
CA VAL A 109 -34.83 0.37 1.65
C VAL A 109 -33.67 0.67 0.69
N LYS A 110 -33.75 1.76 -0.08
CA LYS A 110 -32.70 2.18 -1.02
C LYS A 110 -31.38 2.46 -0.28
N MET A 111 -31.41 3.25 0.78
CA MET A 111 -30.23 3.62 1.57
C MET A 111 -29.54 2.39 2.18
N VAL A 112 -30.29 1.51 2.83
CA VAL A 112 -29.72 0.30 3.45
C VAL A 112 -29.16 -0.67 2.39
N THR A 113 -29.79 -0.76 1.23
CA THR A 113 -29.28 -1.58 0.12
C THR A 113 -27.95 -1.03 -0.39
N ALA A 114 -27.85 0.28 -0.62
CA ALA A 114 -26.62 0.93 -1.04
C ALA A 114 -25.51 0.79 0.02
N LEU A 115 -25.80 0.98 1.29
CA LEU A 115 -24.85 0.80 2.38
C LEU A 115 -24.33 -0.65 2.45
N SER A 116 -25.22 -1.63 2.30
CA SER A 116 -24.85 -3.05 2.25
C SER A 116 -23.92 -3.34 1.06
N GLY A 117 -24.17 -2.71 -0.09
CA GLY A 117 -23.33 -2.79 -1.29
C GLY A 117 -21.92 -2.26 -1.02
N LEU A 118 -21.79 -1.05 -0.45
CA LEU A 118 -20.51 -0.45 -0.12
C LEU A 118 -19.73 -1.30 0.89
N LEU A 119 -20.33 -1.73 1.99
CA LEU A 119 -19.67 -2.56 2.99
C LEU A 119 -19.18 -3.90 2.39
N LYS A 120 -19.98 -4.55 1.54
CA LYS A 120 -19.63 -5.79 0.87
C LYS A 120 -18.39 -5.64 -0.01
N ASN A 121 -18.25 -4.47 -0.61
CA ASN A 121 -17.14 -4.13 -1.46
C ASN A 121 -15.88 -3.77 -0.64
N MET A 122 -16.02 -3.04 0.46
CA MET A 122 -14.91 -2.74 1.37
C MET A 122 -14.30 -4.00 1.99
N ALA A 123 -15.11 -4.99 2.31
CA ALA A 123 -14.65 -6.26 2.90
C ALA A 123 -13.76 -7.11 1.95
N LYS A 124 -13.76 -6.85 0.64
CA LYS A 124 -12.94 -7.57 -0.35
C LYS A 124 -11.53 -7.02 -0.54
N GLY A 125 -11.13 -5.99 0.21
CA GLY A 125 -9.82 -5.34 0.09
C GLY A 125 -9.82 -4.09 -0.80
N PHE A 126 -8.79 -3.24 -0.61
CA PHE A 126 -8.66 -1.95 -1.32
C PHE A 126 -7.76 -2.02 -2.55
N ASP A 127 -6.83 -2.98 -2.61
CA ASP A 127 -5.83 -3.09 -3.68
C ASP A 127 -6.31 -3.83 -4.93
N GLU A 128 -7.60 -4.12 -5.01
CA GLU A 128 -8.19 -4.87 -6.11
C GLU A 128 -8.52 -3.94 -7.29
N LYS A 129 -8.05 -4.31 -8.49
CA LYS A 129 -8.51 -3.67 -9.72
C LYS A 129 -9.91 -4.16 -10.05
N VAL A 130 -10.78 -3.24 -10.40
CA VAL A 130 -12.17 -3.52 -10.80
C VAL A 130 -12.43 -2.92 -12.18
N THR A 131 -13.49 -3.37 -12.85
CA THR A 131 -13.92 -2.70 -14.08
C THR A 131 -14.47 -1.31 -13.78
N LEU A 132 -14.35 -0.38 -14.73
CA LEU A 132 -14.95 0.95 -14.61
C LEU A 132 -16.45 0.89 -14.33
N GLN A 133 -17.17 -0.05 -14.94
CA GLN A 133 -18.58 -0.29 -14.63
C GLN A 133 -18.79 -0.55 -13.14
N ARG A 134 -17.96 -1.40 -12.56
CA ARG A 134 -18.06 -1.76 -11.14
C ARG A 134 -17.74 -0.58 -10.23
N GLU A 135 -16.76 0.24 -10.62
CA GLU A 135 -16.41 1.48 -9.90
C GLU A 135 -17.57 2.49 -9.94
N LEU A 136 -18.25 2.61 -11.09
CA LEU A 136 -19.45 3.44 -11.22
C LEU A 136 -20.63 2.90 -10.39
N ASP A 137 -20.79 1.58 -10.29
CA ASP A 137 -21.80 0.98 -9.40
C ASP A 137 -21.53 1.36 -7.94
N PHE A 138 -20.27 1.33 -7.47
CA PHE A 138 -19.88 1.75 -6.13
C PHE A 138 -20.15 3.25 -5.90
N LEU A 139 -19.82 4.06 -6.89
CA LEU A 139 -20.08 5.49 -6.85
C LEU A 139 -21.58 5.78 -6.75
N ASN A 140 -22.42 5.06 -7.49
CA ASN A 140 -23.87 5.19 -7.41
C ASN A 140 -24.44 4.80 -6.05
N ASP A 141 -23.91 3.73 -5.42
CA ASP A 141 -24.28 3.34 -4.06
C ASP A 141 -23.92 4.47 -3.07
N TYR A 142 -22.70 5.03 -3.17
CA TYR A 142 -22.27 6.16 -2.35
C TYR A 142 -23.18 7.38 -2.52
N VAL A 143 -23.41 7.81 -3.75
CA VAL A 143 -24.26 8.96 -4.09
C VAL A 143 -25.71 8.75 -3.60
N THR A 144 -26.21 7.53 -3.67
CA THR A 144 -27.55 7.20 -3.15
C THR A 144 -27.68 7.48 -1.64
N ILE A 145 -26.63 7.22 -0.87
CA ILE A 145 -26.57 7.51 0.56
C ILE A 145 -26.46 9.03 0.78
N GLU A 146 -25.54 9.69 0.08
CA GLU A 146 -25.32 11.13 0.24
C GLU A 146 -26.53 11.96 -0.17
N LYS A 147 -27.31 11.54 -1.17
CA LYS A 147 -28.56 12.20 -1.56
C LYS A 147 -29.63 12.18 -0.47
N VAL A 148 -29.58 11.27 0.49
CA VAL A 148 -30.48 11.28 1.66
C VAL A 148 -30.09 12.39 2.65
N LYS A 149 -28.80 12.66 2.80
CA LYS A 149 -28.26 13.73 3.65
C LYS A 149 -28.40 15.09 2.99
N TYR A 150 -28.08 15.16 1.69
CA TYR A 150 -28.08 16.39 0.89
C TYR A 150 -29.28 16.41 -0.07
N VAL A 151 -30.50 16.45 0.51
CA VAL A 151 -31.75 16.42 -0.26
C VAL A 151 -31.75 17.53 -1.32
N GLU A 152 -31.88 17.15 -2.59
CA GLU A 152 -31.99 18.06 -3.74
C GLU A 152 -30.81 19.06 -3.90
N LEU A 153 -29.67 18.81 -3.24
CA LEU A 153 -28.53 19.73 -3.29
C LEU A 153 -27.61 19.45 -4.48
N PHE A 154 -27.58 18.21 -4.99
CA PHE A 154 -26.74 17.88 -6.15
C PHE A 154 -27.28 16.74 -7.01
N ASP A 155 -26.85 16.72 -8.26
CA ASP A 155 -26.98 15.61 -9.17
C ASP A 155 -25.63 15.09 -9.63
N LEU A 156 -25.54 13.77 -9.86
CA LEU A 156 -24.38 13.13 -10.49
C LEU A 156 -24.73 12.80 -11.95
N GLU A 157 -23.94 13.29 -12.89
CA GLU A 157 -24.05 12.95 -14.31
C GLU A 157 -22.80 12.19 -14.76
N VAL A 158 -22.97 10.97 -15.25
CA VAL A 158 -21.88 10.15 -15.76
C VAL A 158 -21.99 10.03 -17.28
N LYS A 159 -20.95 10.49 -17.99
CA LYS A 159 -20.83 10.39 -19.45
C LYS A 159 -19.68 9.46 -19.80
N VAL A 160 -19.95 8.45 -20.60
CA VAL A 160 -18.95 7.51 -21.10
C VAL A 160 -19.02 7.52 -22.62
N ASP A 161 -17.98 8.05 -23.26
CA ASP A 161 -17.98 8.23 -24.73
C ASP A 161 -17.93 6.91 -25.50
N ASP A 162 -17.16 5.93 -25.01
CA ASP A 162 -17.09 4.59 -25.58
C ASP A 162 -17.52 3.54 -24.55
N PRO A 163 -18.62 2.80 -24.79
CA PRO A 163 -19.07 1.74 -23.89
C PRO A 163 -18.01 0.66 -23.58
N LYS A 164 -17.01 0.49 -24.44
CA LYS A 164 -15.91 -0.47 -24.18
C LYS A 164 -15.07 -0.06 -22.97
N LEU A 165 -15.01 1.22 -22.64
CA LEU A 165 -14.29 1.73 -21.46
C LEU A 165 -14.88 1.21 -20.16
N LEU A 166 -16.15 0.81 -20.13
CA LEU A 166 -16.78 0.21 -18.95
C LEU A 166 -16.09 -1.08 -18.49
N ASN A 167 -15.41 -1.78 -19.41
CA ASN A 167 -14.61 -2.98 -19.10
C ASN A 167 -13.15 -2.68 -18.76
N ALA A 168 -12.71 -1.42 -18.84
CA ALA A 168 -11.35 -1.04 -18.46
C ALA A 168 -11.10 -1.27 -16.96
N MET A 169 -9.90 -1.75 -16.62
CA MET A 169 -9.53 -2.03 -15.24
C MET A 169 -8.99 -0.77 -14.57
N VAL A 170 -9.63 -0.35 -13.50
CA VAL A 170 -9.26 0.80 -12.66
C VAL A 170 -8.98 0.36 -11.23
N ILE A 171 -8.27 1.20 -10.48
CA ILE A 171 -8.09 0.97 -9.05
C ILE A 171 -9.43 1.26 -8.36
N LYS A 172 -9.84 0.36 -7.49
CA LYS A 172 -11.06 0.47 -6.72
C LYS A 172 -11.10 1.73 -5.84
N LEU A 173 -12.26 2.35 -5.72
CA LEU A 173 -12.51 3.57 -4.95
C LEU A 173 -11.69 4.80 -5.42
N THR A 174 -11.39 4.89 -6.72
CA THR A 174 -10.70 6.05 -7.31
C THR A 174 -11.67 7.23 -7.55
N LEU A 175 -12.91 6.94 -7.97
CA LEU A 175 -13.89 7.98 -8.30
C LEU A 175 -14.59 8.55 -7.06
N GLN A 176 -14.81 7.75 -6.03
CA GLN A 176 -15.51 8.17 -4.81
C GLN A 176 -14.87 9.39 -4.14
N PRO A 177 -13.54 9.45 -3.89
CA PRO A 177 -12.91 10.63 -3.27
C PRO A 177 -13.08 11.91 -4.09
N LEU A 178 -13.15 11.80 -5.42
CA LEU A 178 -13.36 12.96 -6.30
C LEU A 178 -14.76 13.55 -6.11
N VAL A 179 -15.77 12.68 -6.09
CA VAL A 179 -17.17 13.10 -5.86
C VAL A 179 -17.35 13.59 -4.43
N GLU A 180 -16.76 12.92 -3.45
CA GLU A 180 -16.75 13.34 -2.06
C GLU A 180 -16.17 14.75 -1.91
N ASN A 181 -15.03 15.02 -2.51
CA ASN A 181 -14.40 16.34 -2.52
C ASN A 181 -15.28 17.41 -3.19
N ALA A 182 -15.95 17.07 -4.30
CA ALA A 182 -16.87 17.96 -4.98
C ALA A 182 -18.09 18.32 -4.11
N ILE A 183 -18.65 17.33 -3.37
CA ILE A 183 -19.76 17.56 -2.46
C ILE A 183 -19.33 18.48 -1.31
N PHE A 184 -18.27 18.07 -0.55
CA PHE A 184 -17.89 18.77 0.68
C PHE A 184 -17.28 20.16 0.46
N ASN A 185 -16.47 20.32 -0.60
CA ASN A 185 -15.75 21.57 -0.85
C ASN A 185 -16.41 22.44 -1.93
N GLY A 186 -17.24 21.85 -2.80
CA GLY A 186 -17.89 22.57 -3.88
C GLY A 186 -19.34 22.91 -3.59
N ILE A 187 -20.14 21.93 -3.23
CA ILE A 187 -21.61 22.05 -3.15
C ILE A 187 -22.08 22.47 -1.78
N GLU A 188 -21.65 21.76 -0.73
CA GLU A 188 -22.09 21.99 0.64
C GLU A 188 -21.86 23.44 1.12
N PRO A 189 -20.66 24.06 0.93
CA PRO A 189 -20.42 25.43 1.37
C PRO A 189 -21.25 26.47 0.62
N ASN A 190 -21.60 26.18 -0.64
CA ASN A 190 -22.36 27.11 -1.46
C ASN A 190 -23.87 27.06 -1.23
N GLY A 191 -24.38 25.96 -0.65
CA GLY A 191 -25.80 25.76 -0.36
C GLY A 191 -26.71 25.86 -1.60
N LYS A 192 -26.15 25.76 -2.80
CA LYS A 192 -26.89 25.83 -4.06
C LYS A 192 -26.79 24.48 -4.76
N HIS A 193 -27.90 24.13 -5.44
CA HIS A 193 -27.92 22.94 -6.29
C HIS A 193 -26.80 22.97 -7.34
N GLY A 194 -26.07 21.85 -7.48
CA GLY A 194 -24.99 21.70 -8.45
C GLY A 194 -25.04 20.33 -9.14
N THR A 195 -24.33 20.20 -10.26
CA THR A 195 -24.12 18.93 -10.96
C THR A 195 -22.64 18.58 -10.90
N ILE A 196 -22.35 17.32 -10.54
CA ILE A 196 -21.01 16.74 -10.50
C ILE A 196 -20.84 15.86 -11.71
#